data_02df316184aa18cfab631daa3baa8ced
#
_entry.id   02df316184aa18cfab631daa3baa8ced
#
_cell.length_a   1.000
_cell.length_b   1.000
_cell.length_c   1.000
_cell.angle_alpha   90.00
_cell.angle_beta   90.00
_cell.angle_gamma   90.00
#
_symmetry.space_group_name_H-M   'P 1'
#
loop_
_entity.id
_entity.type
_entity.pdbx_description
1 polymer ?
#
loop_
_entity_poly.entity_id
_entity_poly.type
_entity_poly.pdbx_seq_one_letter_code
_entity_poly.pdbx_strand_id
1 'polypeptide(L)'
;DLAIIKKYLGIELSNIFCTKIASILVRTYTEYHGLKDLCRELLGINISKQQQSSYWGTEQLSEEQKEYASKDVIYLHSLKEILTKMLIAENRKDIAYKLFEFLPTRVDLDLMGWNEIDIFSHSTTK
;
A
#
# COMPACT_ATOMS: atom_id res chain seq x y z
N ASP A 1 6.83 1.49 1.89
CA ASP A 1 7.05 2.52 0.89
C ASP A 1 7.53 1.92 -0.42
N LEU A 2 6.84 2.21 -1.51
CA LEU A 2 7.13 1.62 -2.83
C LEU A 2 8.49 2.06 -3.37
N ALA A 3 8.90 3.29 -3.11
CA ALA A 3 10.20 3.78 -3.58
C ALA A 3 11.34 3.02 -2.89
N ILE A 4 11.19 2.72 -1.61
CA ILE A 4 12.16 1.94 -0.87
C ILE A 4 12.21 0.51 -1.40
N ILE A 5 11.05 -0.09 -1.65
CA ILE A 5 10.99 -1.44 -2.19
C ILE A 5 11.69 -1.52 -3.54
N LYS A 6 11.40 -0.60 -4.45
CA LYS A 6 12.04 -0.56 -5.76
C LYS A 6 13.55 -0.38 -5.64
N LYS A 7 13.98 0.54 -4.76
CA LYS A 7 15.40 0.87 -4.60
C LYS A 7 16.21 -0.29 -4.03
N TYR A 8 15.72 -0.94 -3.00
CA TYR A 8 16.49 -1.95 -2.27
C TYR A 8 16.26 -3.37 -2.74
N LEU A 9 15.09 -3.68 -3.25
CA LEU A 9 14.75 -5.04 -3.65
C LEU A 9 14.76 -5.23 -5.16
N GLY A 10 14.84 -4.16 -5.94
CA GLY A 10 14.85 -4.24 -7.39
C GLY A 10 13.60 -4.85 -7.98
N ILE A 11 12.47 -4.73 -7.28
CA ILE A 11 11.22 -5.35 -7.69
C ILE A 11 10.60 -4.58 -8.85
N GLU A 12 10.13 -5.31 -9.85
CA GLU A 12 9.30 -4.75 -10.91
C GLU A 12 7.95 -4.35 -10.33
N LEU A 13 7.58 -3.09 -10.51
CA LEU A 13 6.35 -2.55 -9.90
C LEU A 13 5.15 -2.61 -10.83
N SER A 14 5.15 -3.50 -11.81
CA SER A 14 3.96 -3.77 -12.62
C SER A 14 2.98 -4.66 -11.85
N ASN A 15 1.70 -4.55 -12.16
CA ASN A 15 0.63 -5.37 -11.58
C ASN A 15 0.50 -5.25 -10.05
N ILE A 16 0.79 -4.06 -9.52
CA ILE A 16 0.66 -3.81 -8.09
C ILE A 16 -0.81 -3.62 -7.71
N PHE A 17 -1.20 -4.23 -6.59
CA PHE A 17 -2.44 -3.87 -5.90
C PHE A 17 -2.07 -3.15 -4.61
N CYS A 18 -2.44 -1.89 -4.48
CA CYS A 18 -2.13 -1.10 -3.30
C CYS A 18 -3.32 -1.10 -2.33
N THR A 19 -3.17 -1.79 -1.22
CA THR A 19 -4.23 -1.88 -0.21
C THR A 19 -4.57 -0.52 0.38
N LYS A 20 -3.59 0.37 0.53
CA LYS A 20 -3.84 1.71 1.07
C LYS A 20 -4.74 2.51 0.14
N ILE A 21 -4.44 2.53 -1.16
CA ILE A 21 -5.26 3.27 -2.13
C ILE A 21 -6.66 2.67 -2.20
N ALA A 22 -6.76 1.35 -2.27
CA ALA A 22 -8.06 0.68 -2.28
C ALA A 22 -8.87 1.04 -1.03
N SER A 23 -8.23 1.03 0.13
CA SER A 23 -8.88 1.39 1.39
C SER A 23 -9.38 2.84 1.39
N ILE A 24 -8.56 3.77 0.91
CA ILE A 24 -8.96 5.18 0.83
C ILE A 24 -10.21 5.34 -0.03
N LEU A 25 -10.31 4.59 -1.11
CA LEU A 25 -11.45 4.69 -2.03
C LEU A 25 -12.74 4.08 -1.48
N VAL A 26 -12.65 3.11 -0.56
CA VAL A 26 -13.85 2.41 -0.06
C VAL A 26 -14.12 2.61 1.43
N ARG A 27 -13.10 2.96 2.22
CA ARG A 27 -13.28 3.21 3.66
C ARG A 27 -13.22 4.71 3.93
N THR A 28 -14.19 5.43 3.36
CA THR A 28 -14.22 6.90 3.40
C THR A 28 -14.57 7.46 4.77
N TYR A 29 -14.91 6.62 5.71
CA TYR A 29 -15.33 6.98 7.08
C TYR A 29 -14.13 7.10 8.04
N THR A 30 -12.91 6.84 7.60
CA THR A 30 -11.74 6.85 8.47
C THR A 30 -10.52 7.38 7.73
N GLU A 31 -9.51 7.79 8.49
CA GLU A 31 -8.20 8.20 7.95
C GLU A 31 -7.14 7.10 8.14
N TYR A 32 -7.51 5.97 8.76
CA TYR A 32 -6.56 4.91 9.09
C TYR A 32 -6.60 3.81 8.05
N HIS A 33 -5.62 3.81 7.13
CA HIS A 33 -5.57 2.92 5.98
C HIS A 33 -4.32 2.03 5.94
N GLY A 34 -3.54 2.00 7.03
CA GLY A 34 -2.36 1.16 7.10
C GLY A 34 -2.69 -0.32 7.27
N LEU A 35 -1.68 -1.17 7.05
CA LEU A 35 -1.87 -2.62 7.14
C LEU A 35 -2.41 -3.04 8.50
N LYS A 36 -1.90 -2.45 9.57
CA LYS A 36 -2.36 -2.75 10.94
C LYS A 36 -3.85 -2.46 11.08
N ASP A 37 -4.30 -1.32 10.58
CA ASP A 37 -5.70 -0.90 10.70
C ASP A 37 -6.61 -1.77 9.85
N LEU A 38 -6.18 -2.12 8.64
CA LEU A 38 -6.94 -2.98 7.76
C LEU A 38 -7.07 -4.39 8.32
N CYS A 39 -6.00 -4.93 8.87
CA CYS A 39 -6.05 -6.26 9.49
C CYS A 39 -6.99 -6.28 10.68
N ARG A 40 -6.95 -5.22 11.50
CA ARG A 40 -7.84 -5.15 12.66
C ARG A 40 -9.30 -5.07 12.25
N GLU A 41 -9.63 -4.21 11.30
CA GLU A 41 -11.02 -4.00 10.91
C GLU A 41 -11.56 -5.11 10.02
N LEU A 42 -10.82 -5.52 9.01
CA LEU A 42 -11.33 -6.41 7.96
C LEU A 42 -11.05 -7.88 8.25
N LEU A 43 -10.00 -8.20 8.99
CA LEU A 43 -9.62 -9.58 9.30
C LEU A 43 -9.76 -9.92 10.79
N GLY A 44 -9.97 -8.92 11.65
CA GLY A 44 -10.05 -9.16 13.09
C GLY A 44 -8.73 -9.56 13.72
N ILE A 45 -7.61 -9.18 13.10
CA ILE A 45 -6.27 -9.57 13.52
C ILE A 45 -5.50 -8.34 13.99
N ASN A 46 -4.82 -8.46 15.13
CA ASN A 46 -3.91 -7.42 15.63
C ASN A 46 -2.48 -7.79 15.31
N ILE A 47 -1.77 -6.91 14.61
CA ILE A 47 -0.36 -7.12 14.28
C ILE A 47 0.49 -6.05 14.94
N SER A 48 1.76 -6.38 15.23
CA SER A 48 2.70 -5.44 15.83
C SER A 48 3.26 -4.53 14.74
N LYS A 49 3.03 -3.22 14.89
CA LYS A 49 3.56 -2.23 13.96
C LYS A 49 5.09 -2.19 13.99
N GLN A 50 5.66 -2.39 15.17
CA GLN A 50 7.11 -2.42 15.32
C GLN A 50 7.72 -3.59 14.55
N GLN A 51 7.10 -4.75 14.63
CA GLN A 51 7.55 -5.94 13.89
C GLN A 51 7.32 -5.77 12.39
N GLN A 52 6.22 -5.16 12.01
CA GLN A 52 5.90 -4.90 10.61
C GLN A 52 6.98 -4.09 9.90
N SER A 53 7.58 -3.13 10.58
CA SER A 53 8.56 -2.23 9.97
C SER A 53 10.01 -2.70 10.13
N SER A 54 10.29 -3.70 10.96
CA SER A 54 11.64 -4.02 11.39
C SER A 54 12.53 -4.60 10.29
N TYR A 55 11.97 -5.26 9.28
CA TYR A 55 12.78 -5.93 8.25
C TYR A 55 13.08 -5.06 7.03
N TRP A 56 12.54 -3.86 6.96
CA TRP A 56 12.73 -3.01 5.79
C TRP A 56 14.13 -2.43 5.66
N GLY A 57 14.88 -2.36 6.75
CA GLY A 57 16.21 -1.78 6.73
C GLY A 57 17.35 -2.80 6.82
N THR A 58 17.07 -4.09 6.76
CA THR A 58 18.10 -5.12 6.95
C THR A 58 18.39 -5.86 5.65
N GLU A 59 19.66 -6.22 5.44
CA GLU A 59 20.07 -7.01 4.27
C GLU A 59 19.74 -8.49 4.47
N GLN A 60 19.75 -8.96 5.70
CA GLN A 60 19.41 -10.33 6.04
C GLN A 60 18.28 -10.33 7.05
N LEU A 61 17.28 -11.15 6.80
CA LEU A 61 16.15 -11.30 7.69
C LEU A 61 16.45 -12.41 8.70
N SER A 62 16.14 -12.16 9.98
CA SER A 62 16.14 -13.21 10.99
C SER A 62 15.00 -14.18 10.71
N GLU A 63 15.03 -15.34 11.36
CA GLU A 63 13.93 -16.32 11.21
C GLU A 63 12.60 -15.74 11.67
N GLU A 64 12.62 -14.93 12.74
CA GLU A 64 11.43 -14.26 13.22
C GLU A 64 10.90 -13.26 12.20
N GLN A 65 11.79 -12.48 11.58
CA GLN A 65 11.39 -11.51 10.55
C GLN A 65 10.84 -12.20 9.30
N LYS A 66 11.42 -13.34 8.90
CA LYS A 66 10.90 -14.13 7.78
C LYS A 66 9.50 -14.64 8.07
N GLU A 67 9.24 -15.06 9.31
CA GLU A 67 7.91 -15.50 9.71
C GLU A 67 6.89 -14.36 9.61
N TYR A 68 7.24 -13.17 10.07
CA TYR A 68 6.36 -12.01 9.95
C TYR A 68 6.12 -11.63 8.49
N ALA A 69 7.16 -11.67 7.67
CA ALA A 69 7.01 -11.35 6.25
C ALA A 69 6.05 -12.34 5.56
N SER A 70 6.12 -13.62 5.91
CA SER A 70 5.21 -14.63 5.38
C SER A 70 3.76 -14.36 5.80
N LYS A 71 3.55 -13.98 7.05
CA LYS A 71 2.21 -13.66 7.54
C LYS A 71 1.66 -12.41 6.86
N ASP A 72 2.49 -11.40 6.64
CA ASP A 72 2.08 -10.19 5.94
C ASP A 72 1.61 -10.50 4.52
N VAL A 73 2.29 -11.41 3.82
CA VAL A 73 1.87 -11.83 2.48
C VAL A 73 0.48 -12.46 2.52
N ILE A 74 0.23 -13.35 3.49
CA ILE A 74 -1.08 -13.98 3.65
C ILE A 74 -2.15 -12.92 3.93
N TYR A 75 -1.87 -12.00 4.83
CA TYR A 75 -2.81 -10.92 5.15
C TYR A 75 -3.10 -10.04 3.95
N LEU A 76 -2.07 -9.71 3.17
CA LEU A 76 -2.24 -8.88 1.97
C LEU A 76 -3.12 -9.56 0.93
N HIS A 77 -3.00 -10.88 0.74
CA HIS A 77 -3.88 -11.62 -0.15
C HIS A 77 -5.33 -11.57 0.31
N SER A 78 -5.56 -11.79 1.60
CA SER A 78 -6.91 -11.74 2.16
C SER A 78 -7.52 -10.35 2.04
N LEU A 79 -6.72 -9.32 2.32
CA LEU A 79 -7.17 -7.94 2.19
C LEU A 79 -7.48 -7.57 0.75
N LYS A 80 -6.67 -8.04 -0.20
CA LYS A 80 -6.92 -7.80 -1.62
C LYS A 80 -8.29 -8.34 -2.03
N GLU A 81 -8.63 -9.55 -1.60
CA GLU A 81 -9.94 -10.13 -1.92
C GLU A 81 -11.08 -9.31 -1.35
N ILE A 82 -10.98 -8.92 -0.09
CA ILE A 82 -12.03 -8.13 0.58
C ILE A 82 -12.15 -6.75 -0.05
N LEU A 83 -11.04 -6.06 -0.24
CA LEU A 83 -11.04 -4.72 -0.79
C LEU A 83 -11.52 -4.70 -2.25
N THR A 84 -11.18 -5.74 -3.03
CA THR A 84 -11.68 -5.85 -4.40
C THR A 84 -13.20 -5.94 -4.41
N LYS A 85 -13.78 -6.74 -3.53
CA LYS A 85 -15.24 -6.84 -3.42
C LYS A 85 -15.87 -5.50 -3.03
N MET A 86 -15.23 -4.77 -2.12
CA MET A 86 -15.71 -3.45 -1.71
C MET A 86 -15.61 -2.44 -2.86
N LEU A 87 -14.52 -2.49 -3.62
CA LEU A 87 -14.36 -1.62 -4.80
C LEU A 87 -15.43 -1.88 -5.85
N ILE A 88 -15.77 -3.14 -6.08
CA ILE A 88 -16.81 -3.51 -7.02
C ILE A 88 -18.16 -2.99 -6.52
N ALA A 89 -18.46 -3.20 -5.24
CA ALA A 89 -19.72 -2.76 -4.65
C ALA A 89 -19.92 -1.25 -4.74
N GLU A 90 -18.84 -0.48 -4.59
CA GLU A 90 -18.87 0.97 -4.68
C GLU A 90 -18.65 1.50 -6.09
N ASN A 91 -18.50 0.62 -7.07
CA ASN A 91 -18.23 0.98 -8.47
C ASN A 91 -16.96 1.82 -8.62
N ARG A 92 -15.92 1.47 -7.88
CA ARG A 92 -14.65 2.20 -7.86
C ARG A 92 -13.45 1.35 -8.27
N LYS A 93 -13.70 0.13 -8.77
CA LYS A 93 -12.63 -0.77 -9.17
C LYS A 93 -11.80 -0.22 -10.33
N ASP A 94 -12.46 0.34 -11.34
CA ASP A 94 -11.76 0.84 -12.53
C ASP A 94 -10.80 1.98 -12.18
N ILE A 95 -11.27 2.93 -11.38
CA ILE A 95 -10.40 4.04 -10.98
C ILE A 95 -9.25 3.56 -10.08
N ALA A 96 -9.51 2.58 -9.23
CA ALA A 96 -8.47 1.99 -8.39
C ALA A 96 -7.35 1.38 -9.25
N TYR A 97 -7.70 0.60 -10.26
CA TYR A 97 -6.71 -0.04 -11.11
C TYR A 97 -5.94 0.95 -11.96
N LYS A 98 -6.56 2.04 -12.39
CA LYS A 98 -5.84 3.13 -13.06
C LYS A 98 -4.81 3.77 -12.13
N LEU A 99 -5.15 3.94 -10.87
CA LEU A 99 -4.19 4.44 -9.88
C LEU A 99 -3.05 3.45 -9.64
N PHE A 100 -3.36 2.16 -9.58
CA PHE A 100 -2.32 1.14 -9.42
C PHE A 100 -1.36 1.14 -10.60
N GLU A 101 -1.87 1.31 -11.82
CA GLU A 101 -1.04 1.41 -13.02
C GLU A 101 -0.13 2.63 -12.98
N PHE A 102 -0.57 3.71 -12.34
CA PHE A 102 0.23 4.92 -12.20
C PHE A 102 1.34 4.79 -11.16
N LEU A 103 1.26 3.87 -10.20
CA LEU A 103 2.20 3.80 -9.09
C LEU A 103 3.66 3.70 -9.50
N PRO A 104 4.06 2.94 -10.53
CA PRO A 104 5.46 2.96 -10.97
C PRO A 104 5.92 4.36 -11.39
N THR A 105 5.04 5.11 -12.05
CA THR A 105 5.33 6.49 -12.44
C THR A 105 5.46 7.38 -11.21
N ARG A 106 4.62 7.19 -10.21
CA ARG A 106 4.70 7.94 -8.95
C ARG A 106 6.02 7.69 -8.25
N VAL A 107 6.46 6.43 -8.21
CA VAL A 107 7.76 6.10 -7.62
C VAL A 107 8.89 6.80 -8.37
N ASP A 108 8.84 6.82 -9.70
CA ASP A 108 9.83 7.51 -10.51
C ASP A 108 9.84 9.01 -10.19
N LEU A 109 8.68 9.64 -10.06
CA LEU A 109 8.58 11.03 -9.69
C LEU A 109 9.19 11.30 -8.31
N ASP A 110 8.92 10.43 -7.35
CA ASP A 110 9.48 10.55 -6.00
C ASP A 110 11.00 10.48 -6.03
N LEU A 111 11.55 9.53 -6.80
CA LEU A 111 13.00 9.36 -6.91
C LEU A 111 13.66 10.51 -7.66
N MET A 112 12.94 11.21 -8.53
CA MET A 112 13.42 12.37 -9.27
C MET A 112 13.34 13.67 -8.49
N GLY A 113 12.77 13.66 -7.29
CA GLY A 113 12.74 14.82 -6.40
C GLY A 113 11.38 15.48 -6.21
N TRP A 114 10.31 14.95 -6.81
CA TRP A 114 8.97 15.51 -6.63
C TRP A 114 8.18 14.82 -5.51
N ASN A 115 8.85 14.20 -4.57
CA ASN A 115 8.20 13.43 -3.51
C ASN A 115 7.45 14.30 -2.48
N GLU A 116 7.78 15.58 -2.37
CA GLU A 116 7.14 16.50 -1.43
C GLU A 116 6.21 17.49 -2.10
N ILE A 117 6.04 17.37 -3.40
CA ILE A 117 5.21 18.30 -4.19
C ILE A 117 4.07 17.54 -4.84
N ASP A 118 2.87 18.05 -4.66
CA ASP A 118 1.72 17.51 -5.38
C ASP A 118 1.67 18.18 -6.76
N ILE A 119 2.19 17.48 -7.77
CA ILE A 119 2.24 18.03 -9.13
C ILE A 119 0.86 18.15 -9.78
N PHE A 120 -0.15 17.53 -9.18
CA PHE A 120 -1.53 17.64 -9.67
C PHE A 120 -2.29 18.76 -9.00
N SER A 121 -1.67 19.42 -8.02
CA SER A 121 -2.30 20.53 -7.31
C SER A 121 -2.45 21.73 -8.24
N HIS A 122 -3.61 22.34 -8.22
CA HIS A 122 -3.90 23.54 -8.97
C HIS A 122 -4.23 24.68 -8.01
N SER A 123 -3.77 25.87 -8.35
CA SER A 123 -4.15 27.04 -7.58
C SER A 123 -5.66 27.24 -7.68
N THR A 124 -6.30 27.36 -6.53
CA THR A 124 -7.73 27.67 -6.46
C THR A 124 -7.99 29.17 -6.29
N THR A 125 -6.95 29.94 -6.24
CA THR A 125 -7.07 31.39 -6.12
C THR A 125 -7.64 31.96 -7.41
N LYS A 126 -8.68 32.69 -7.26
CA LYS A 126 -9.34 33.31 -8.39
C LYS A 126 -9.14 34.81 -8.34
#